data_3dc2535c3e12067453e3d93cdd47803c
#
_entry.id   3dc2535c3e12067453e3d93cdd47803c
#
_cell.length_a   1.000
_cell.length_b   1.000
_cell.length_c   1.000
_cell.angle_alpha   90.00
_cell.angle_beta   90.00
_cell.angle_gamma   90.00
#
_symmetry.space_group_name_H-M   'P 1'
#
loop_
_entity.id
_entity.type
_entity.pdbx_description
1 polymer ?
#
loop_
_entity_poly.entity_id
_entity_poly.type
_entity_poly.pdbx_seq_one_letter_code
_entity_poly.pdbx_strand_id
1 'polypeptide(L)'
;MVKRQILFTISLLTLLISQIEHEHNHDHKNEIGMAIGIVPGHEGEESNLGLHLHYVKGLGEHNHFGIGLSLETILDEHQHNSMSLLGLYHFDNGFTISYAPGILFSEHDGNSETHFTQHFEFYYEFELEQFHIGPQFDFGIEDGELHYMFGIHFGIDI
;
A
#
# COMPACT_ATOMS: atom_id res chain seq x y z
N MET A 1 -10.72 -10.23 30.95
CA MET A 1 -11.65 -10.50 29.81
C MET A 1 -11.06 -10.09 28.47
N VAL A 2 -10.49 -8.92 28.30
CA VAL A 2 -9.97 -8.40 27.00
C VAL A 2 -8.91 -9.32 26.35
N LYS A 3 -7.92 -9.83 27.10
CA LYS A 3 -6.86 -10.72 26.55
C LYS A 3 -7.41 -12.02 25.93
N ARG A 4 -8.52 -12.54 26.46
CA ARG A 4 -9.13 -13.79 25.96
C ARG A 4 -9.95 -13.56 24.68
N GLN A 5 -10.52 -12.38 24.53
CA GLN A 5 -11.21 -11.96 23.30
C GLN A 5 -10.20 -11.72 22.16
N ILE A 6 -9.08 -11.05 22.45
CA ILE A 6 -8.01 -10.82 21.46
C ILE A 6 -7.44 -12.15 20.94
N LEU A 7 -7.17 -13.13 21.82
CA LEU A 7 -6.68 -14.46 21.41
C LEU A 7 -7.71 -15.20 20.55
N PHE A 8 -9.00 -15.09 20.87
CA PHE A 8 -10.07 -15.73 20.09
C PHE A 8 -10.22 -15.08 18.71
N THR A 9 -10.11 -13.76 18.62
CA THR A 9 -10.17 -13.03 17.35
C THR A 9 -8.97 -13.36 16.46
N ILE A 10 -7.77 -13.43 17.02
CA ILE A 10 -6.55 -13.81 16.29
C ILE A 10 -6.66 -15.27 15.81
N SER A 11 -7.14 -16.19 16.65
CA SER A 11 -7.34 -17.60 16.27
C SER A 11 -8.42 -17.78 15.19
N LEU A 12 -9.47 -16.97 15.20
CA LEU A 12 -10.50 -16.98 14.17
C LEU A 12 -9.97 -16.44 12.85
N LEU A 13 -9.16 -15.38 12.90
CA LEU A 13 -8.52 -14.77 11.74
C LEU A 13 -7.52 -15.75 11.07
N THR A 14 -6.72 -16.47 11.89
CA THR A 14 -5.80 -17.49 11.38
C THR A 14 -6.53 -18.69 10.80
N LEU A 15 -7.68 -19.09 11.35
CA LEU A 15 -8.52 -20.15 10.81
C LEU A 15 -9.19 -19.73 9.47
N LEU A 16 -9.61 -18.49 9.33
CA LEU A 16 -10.13 -17.95 8.07
C LEU A 16 -9.05 -17.91 6.99
N ILE A 17 -7.85 -17.45 7.34
CA ILE A 17 -6.70 -17.40 6.41
C ILE A 17 -6.27 -18.81 5.97
N SER A 18 -6.32 -19.81 6.85
CA SER A 18 -5.92 -21.19 6.53
C SER A 18 -6.93 -21.97 5.66
N GLN A 19 -8.12 -21.43 5.43
CA GLN A 19 -9.17 -22.06 4.61
C GLN A 19 -9.15 -21.55 3.15
N ILE A 20 -8.37 -20.52 2.86
CA ILE A 20 -8.25 -19.96 1.51
C ILE A 20 -7.03 -20.61 0.83
N GLU A 21 -7.15 -21.88 0.44
CA GLU A 21 -6.31 -22.44 -0.61
C GLU A 21 -6.86 -21.92 -1.96
N HIS A 22 -6.56 -20.67 -2.29
CA HIS A 22 -6.69 -20.18 -3.64
C HIS A 22 -5.34 -20.35 -4.34
N GLU A 23 -5.35 -21.02 -5.49
CA GLU A 23 -4.28 -20.88 -6.47
C GLU A 23 -4.34 -19.41 -6.93
N HIS A 24 -3.41 -18.59 -6.44
CA HIS A 24 -3.23 -17.23 -6.93
C HIS A 24 -2.75 -17.34 -8.39
N ASN A 25 -3.63 -17.07 -9.31
CA ASN A 25 -3.32 -17.10 -10.73
C ASN A 25 -3.05 -15.66 -11.19
N HIS A 26 -1.79 -15.23 -11.13
CA HIS A 26 -1.35 -13.89 -11.58
C HIS A 26 -1.32 -13.77 -13.13
N ASP A 27 -2.36 -14.28 -13.81
CA ASP A 27 -2.48 -14.16 -15.27
C ASP A 27 -2.83 -12.75 -15.74
N HIS A 28 -3.10 -11.82 -14.80
CA HIS A 28 -3.47 -10.44 -15.09
C HIS A 28 -2.23 -9.61 -15.43
N LYS A 29 -2.25 -9.04 -16.65
CA LYS A 29 -1.09 -8.29 -17.18
C LYS A 29 -1.00 -6.86 -16.69
N ASN A 30 -2.10 -6.30 -16.27
CA ASN A 30 -2.15 -4.91 -15.79
C ASN A 30 -3.11 -4.82 -14.61
N GLU A 31 -2.80 -3.92 -13.70
CA GLU A 31 -3.57 -3.64 -12.51
C GLU A 31 -3.75 -2.13 -12.34
N ILE A 32 -4.94 -1.74 -11.89
CA ILE A 32 -5.19 -0.43 -11.29
C ILE A 32 -5.50 -0.68 -9.82
N GLY A 33 -4.65 -0.17 -8.94
CA GLY A 33 -4.80 -0.32 -7.51
C GLY A 33 -4.97 1.01 -6.79
N MET A 34 -5.61 0.94 -5.64
CA MET A 34 -5.85 2.07 -4.75
C MET A 34 -5.70 1.60 -3.30
N ALA A 35 -5.09 2.43 -2.46
CA ALA A 35 -5.14 2.21 -1.02
C ALA A 35 -5.68 3.43 -0.29
N ILE A 36 -6.36 3.18 0.81
CA ILE A 36 -6.80 4.19 1.76
C ILE A 36 -6.33 3.79 3.16
N GLY A 37 -5.70 4.69 3.87
CA GLY A 37 -5.11 4.36 5.15
C GLY A 37 -4.99 5.55 6.10
N ILE A 38 -4.51 5.25 7.30
CA ILE A 38 -4.23 6.22 8.34
C ILE A 38 -2.72 6.39 8.42
N VAL A 39 -2.27 7.62 8.34
CA VAL A 39 -0.90 8.08 8.59
C VAL A 39 -0.86 8.66 9.99
N PRO A 40 -0.22 8.00 10.97
CA PRO A 40 -0.06 8.55 12.32
C PRO A 40 0.72 9.86 12.28
N GLY A 41 0.25 10.87 12.97
CA GLY A 41 0.98 12.14 13.15
C GLY A 41 2.24 11.94 14.00
N HIS A 42 3.18 12.86 13.88
CA HIS A 42 4.34 12.95 14.76
C HIS A 42 3.93 13.33 16.19
N GLU A 43 4.87 13.35 17.13
CA GLU A 43 4.60 13.58 18.57
C GLU A 43 3.64 14.75 18.83
N GLY A 44 2.38 14.43 19.18
CA GLY A 44 1.34 15.39 19.54
C GLY A 44 0.45 15.88 18.38
N GLU A 45 0.66 15.40 17.18
CA GLU A 45 -0.16 15.71 16.01
C GLU A 45 -1.30 14.71 15.84
N GLU A 46 -2.36 15.13 15.15
CA GLU A 46 -3.46 14.24 14.79
C GLU A 46 -3.04 13.31 13.64
N SER A 47 -3.69 12.15 13.56
CA SER A 47 -3.50 11.24 12.43
C SER A 47 -4.21 11.76 11.19
N ASN A 48 -3.58 11.59 10.04
CA ASN A 48 -4.07 12.05 8.75
C ASN A 48 -4.60 10.87 7.92
N LEU A 49 -5.36 11.17 6.89
CA LEU A 49 -5.82 10.20 5.90
C LEU A 49 -4.83 10.18 4.73
N GLY A 50 -4.30 8.99 4.41
CA GLY A 50 -3.48 8.74 3.23
C GLY A 50 -4.31 8.09 2.13
N LEU A 51 -4.09 8.52 0.91
CA LEU A 51 -4.65 7.94 -0.31
C LEU A 51 -3.50 7.61 -1.26
N HIS A 52 -3.50 6.39 -1.78
CA HIS A 52 -2.54 5.92 -2.76
C HIS A 52 -3.29 5.39 -3.98
N LEU A 53 -2.85 5.72 -5.17
CA LEU A 53 -3.35 5.23 -6.46
C LEU A 53 -2.17 4.77 -7.30
N HIS A 54 -2.28 3.60 -7.93
CA HIS A 54 -1.24 3.13 -8.82
C HIS A 54 -1.79 2.41 -10.06
N TYR A 55 -0.96 2.37 -11.08
CA TYR A 55 -1.09 1.52 -12.24
C TYR A 55 0.16 0.68 -12.38
N VAL A 56 0.00 -0.63 -12.53
CA VAL A 56 1.07 -1.60 -12.66
C VAL A 56 0.88 -2.40 -13.94
N LYS A 57 1.99 -2.67 -14.61
CA LYS A 57 2.10 -3.63 -15.70
C LYS A 57 2.93 -4.82 -15.23
N GLY A 58 2.34 -6.00 -15.26
CA GLY A 58 3.01 -7.27 -14.99
C GLY A 58 4.07 -7.61 -16.03
N LEU A 59 5.16 -8.19 -15.58
CA LEU A 59 6.32 -8.57 -16.39
C LEU A 59 6.60 -10.06 -16.25
N GLY A 60 6.97 -10.68 -17.39
CA GLY A 60 7.29 -12.12 -17.47
C GLY A 60 6.07 -12.99 -17.72
N GLU A 61 6.28 -14.31 -17.71
CA GLU A 61 5.23 -15.29 -18.03
C GLU A 61 4.23 -15.49 -16.89
N HIS A 62 4.65 -15.24 -15.66
CA HIS A 62 3.84 -15.44 -14.45
C HIS A 62 3.47 -14.14 -13.74
N ASN A 63 3.83 -12.99 -14.32
CA ASN A 63 3.54 -11.63 -13.78
C ASN A 63 3.96 -11.41 -12.31
N HIS A 64 4.93 -12.19 -11.79
CA HIS A 64 5.44 -12.00 -10.44
C HIS A 64 6.11 -10.63 -10.24
N PHE A 65 6.69 -10.07 -11.29
CA PHE A 65 7.26 -8.74 -11.27
C PHE A 65 6.31 -7.76 -11.94
N GLY A 66 6.18 -6.58 -11.37
CA GLY A 66 5.45 -5.47 -11.94
C GLY A 66 6.25 -4.18 -11.94
N ILE A 67 5.96 -3.33 -12.92
CA ILE A 67 6.48 -1.96 -12.99
C ILE A 67 5.33 -1.01 -13.27
N GLY A 68 5.35 0.14 -12.64
CA GLY A 68 4.24 1.07 -12.76
C GLY A 68 4.54 2.48 -12.31
N LEU A 69 3.47 3.21 -12.10
CA LEU A 69 3.47 4.57 -11.55
C LEU A 69 2.52 4.61 -10.36
N SER A 70 2.88 5.37 -9.35
CA SER A 70 2.01 5.65 -8.23
C SER A 70 1.87 7.15 -7.97
N LEU A 71 0.72 7.50 -7.41
CA LEU A 71 0.38 8.81 -6.88
C LEU A 71 -0.08 8.62 -5.45
N GLU A 72 0.44 9.41 -4.55
CA GLU A 72 0.03 9.39 -3.15
C GLU A 72 -0.30 10.80 -2.69
N THR A 73 -1.28 10.92 -1.80
CA THR A 73 -1.60 12.16 -1.12
C THR A 73 -1.89 11.90 0.34
N ILE A 74 -1.31 12.70 1.22
CA ILE A 74 -1.65 12.76 2.64
C ILE A 74 -2.49 14.02 2.84
N LEU A 75 -3.69 13.83 3.38
CA LEU A 75 -4.64 14.92 3.63
C LEU A 75 -4.32 15.57 4.98
N ASP A 76 -3.25 16.31 5.01
CA ASP A 76 -2.76 17.10 6.14
C ASP A 76 -2.75 18.61 5.82
N GLU A 77 -2.26 19.42 6.75
CA GLU A 77 -2.17 20.88 6.56
C GLU A 77 -1.11 21.28 5.50
N HIS A 78 -0.13 20.41 5.22
CA HIS A 78 0.99 20.67 4.31
C HIS A 78 0.78 20.12 2.89
N GLN A 79 -0.35 19.44 2.65
CA GLN A 79 -0.73 18.90 1.33
C GLN A 79 0.40 18.07 0.67
N HIS A 80 0.87 17.04 1.39
CA HIS A 80 1.87 16.12 0.85
C HIS A 80 1.31 15.34 -0.34
N ASN A 81 1.89 15.53 -1.52
CA ASN A 81 1.53 14.80 -2.73
C ASN A 81 2.80 14.22 -3.35
N SER A 82 2.81 12.95 -3.67
CA SER A 82 3.95 12.31 -4.32
C SER A 82 3.58 11.66 -5.64
N MET A 83 4.58 11.56 -6.52
CA MET A 83 4.54 10.78 -7.75
C MET A 83 5.79 9.91 -7.81
N SER A 84 5.62 8.61 -7.99
CA SER A 84 6.70 7.64 -7.91
C SER A 84 6.69 6.64 -9.06
N LEU A 85 7.88 6.12 -9.38
CA LEU A 85 8.02 4.90 -10.16
C LEU A 85 7.85 3.72 -9.24
N LEU A 86 6.98 2.78 -9.59
CA LEU A 86 6.67 1.61 -8.78
C LEU A 86 7.32 0.36 -9.38
N GLY A 87 8.02 -0.38 -8.56
CA GLY A 87 8.46 -1.74 -8.85
C GLY A 87 7.93 -2.68 -7.77
N LEU A 88 7.31 -3.77 -8.16
CA LEU A 88 6.74 -4.71 -7.20
C LEU A 88 7.05 -6.17 -7.51
N TYR A 89 6.87 -7.01 -6.52
CA TYR A 89 6.96 -8.46 -6.60
C TYR A 89 5.80 -9.12 -5.88
N HIS A 90 5.03 -9.92 -6.62
CA HIS A 90 3.95 -10.77 -6.11
C HIS A 90 4.49 -12.15 -5.76
N PHE A 91 4.23 -12.60 -4.54
CA PHE A 91 4.52 -13.96 -4.10
C PHE A 91 3.31 -14.86 -4.35
N ASP A 92 3.54 -16.14 -4.60
CA ASP A 92 2.48 -17.15 -4.84
C ASP A 92 1.45 -17.28 -3.70
N ASN A 93 1.74 -16.75 -2.54
CA ASN A 93 0.87 -16.80 -1.36
C ASN A 93 -0.03 -15.56 -1.20
N GLY A 94 -0.12 -14.69 -2.22
CA GLY A 94 -0.90 -13.45 -2.18
C GLY A 94 -0.26 -12.29 -1.42
N PHE A 95 1.00 -12.45 -1.00
CA PHE A 95 1.76 -11.35 -0.42
C PHE A 95 2.49 -10.57 -1.50
N THR A 96 2.46 -9.24 -1.43
CA THR A 96 3.15 -8.37 -2.39
C THR A 96 4.04 -7.39 -1.64
N ILE A 97 5.22 -7.16 -2.20
CA ILE A 97 6.12 -6.10 -1.77
C ILE A 97 6.37 -5.14 -2.91
N SER A 98 6.45 -3.86 -2.63
CA SER A 98 6.80 -2.85 -3.60
C SER A 98 7.87 -1.88 -3.09
N TYR A 99 8.53 -1.24 -4.05
CA TYR A 99 9.45 -0.14 -3.84
C TYR A 99 9.14 0.96 -4.84
N ALA A 100 8.91 2.18 -4.32
CA ALA A 100 8.49 3.33 -5.11
C ALA A 100 9.35 4.57 -4.81
N PRO A 101 10.48 4.76 -5.52
CA PRO A 101 11.22 6.02 -5.49
C PRO A 101 10.46 7.10 -6.27
N GLY A 102 10.40 8.31 -5.74
CA GLY A 102 9.58 9.36 -6.29
C GLY A 102 9.96 10.78 -5.89
N ILE A 103 9.06 11.67 -6.22
CA ILE A 103 9.15 13.10 -5.92
C ILE A 103 7.92 13.48 -5.10
N LEU A 104 8.17 14.08 -3.94
CA LEU A 104 7.19 14.68 -3.07
C LEU A 104 7.06 16.17 -3.41
N PHE A 105 5.84 16.66 -3.46
CA PHE A 105 5.47 18.05 -3.54
C PHE A 105 4.71 18.42 -2.26
N SER A 106 5.22 19.36 -1.50
CA SER A 106 4.60 19.87 -0.27
C SER A 106 4.47 21.37 -0.31
N GLU A 107 3.59 21.93 0.51
CA GLU A 107 3.43 23.37 0.69
C GLU A 107 3.66 23.71 2.16
N HIS A 108 4.65 24.56 2.42
CA HIS A 108 4.94 25.05 3.75
C HIS A 108 4.99 26.57 3.74
N ASP A 109 4.17 27.22 4.61
CA ASP A 109 4.08 28.69 4.70
C ASP A 109 3.84 29.41 3.37
N GLY A 110 3.09 28.79 2.45
CA GLY A 110 2.81 29.31 1.11
C GLY A 110 3.98 29.20 0.12
N ASN A 111 5.01 28.44 0.47
CA ASN A 111 6.10 28.08 -0.44
C ASN A 111 5.96 26.61 -0.84
N SER A 112 6.05 26.36 -2.14
CA SER A 112 6.08 25.00 -2.69
C SER A 112 7.49 24.43 -2.59
N GLU A 113 7.63 23.25 -2.00
CA GLU A 113 8.88 22.52 -1.83
C GLU A 113 8.81 21.20 -2.59
N THR A 114 9.98 20.69 -2.97
CA THR A 114 10.07 19.42 -3.72
C THR A 114 11.20 18.60 -3.13
N HIS A 115 10.89 17.39 -2.69
CA HIS A 115 11.83 16.48 -2.04
C HIS A 115 11.86 15.13 -2.76
N PHE A 116 12.94 14.40 -2.58
CA PHE A 116 13.02 13.00 -2.99
C PHE A 116 12.36 12.14 -1.92
N THR A 117 11.48 11.21 -2.36
CA THR A 117 10.79 10.28 -1.47
C THR A 117 11.03 8.84 -1.88
N GLN A 118 10.93 7.92 -0.95
CA GLN A 118 11.02 6.49 -1.16
C GLN A 118 9.97 5.79 -0.32
N HIS A 119 9.14 4.96 -0.95
CA HIS A 119 8.12 4.16 -0.28
C HIS A 119 8.41 2.68 -0.43
N PHE A 120 8.15 1.94 0.63
CA PHE A 120 8.15 0.48 0.68
C PHE A 120 6.76 0.06 1.13
N GLU A 121 6.06 -0.69 0.29
CA GLU A 121 4.72 -1.12 0.56
C GLU A 121 4.70 -2.64 0.73
N PHE A 122 3.86 -3.10 1.63
CA PHE A 122 3.65 -4.50 1.96
C PHE A 122 2.16 -4.71 2.05
N TYR A 123 1.61 -5.54 1.19
CA TYR A 123 0.18 -5.83 1.25
C TYR A 123 -0.10 -7.31 0.97
N TYR A 124 -1.27 -7.74 1.41
CA TYR A 124 -1.77 -9.07 1.19
C TYR A 124 -3.08 -9.00 0.39
N GLU A 125 -3.16 -9.77 -0.67
CA GLU A 125 -4.26 -9.77 -1.63
C GLU A 125 -5.17 -10.97 -1.39
N PHE A 126 -6.42 -10.68 -1.06
CA PHE A 126 -7.51 -11.65 -1.12
C PHE A 126 -8.18 -11.50 -2.47
N GLU A 127 -7.97 -12.45 -3.36
CA GLU A 127 -8.54 -12.42 -4.71
C GLU A 127 -10.05 -12.69 -4.70
N LEU A 128 -10.80 -11.88 -5.44
CA LEU A 128 -12.25 -11.93 -5.59
C LEU A 128 -12.61 -11.79 -7.09
N GLU A 129 -12.32 -12.82 -7.88
CA GLU A 129 -12.46 -12.83 -9.35
C GLU A 129 -11.55 -11.79 -10.04
N GLN A 130 -12.07 -10.61 -10.38
CA GLN A 130 -11.32 -9.53 -11.05
C GLN A 130 -10.84 -8.46 -10.06
N PHE A 131 -11.14 -8.61 -8.79
CA PHE A 131 -10.78 -7.68 -7.74
C PHE A 131 -9.92 -8.37 -6.71
N HIS A 132 -9.06 -7.61 -6.10
CA HIS A 132 -8.41 -8.05 -4.87
C HIS A 132 -8.49 -6.95 -3.82
N ILE A 133 -8.50 -7.37 -2.57
CA ILE A 133 -8.58 -6.49 -1.42
C ILE A 133 -7.72 -7.05 -0.30
N GLY A 134 -7.09 -6.19 0.46
CA GLY A 134 -6.38 -6.65 1.64
C GLY A 134 -5.71 -5.57 2.45
N PRO A 135 -5.13 -5.93 3.60
CA PRO A 135 -4.41 -5.00 4.43
C PRO A 135 -3.11 -4.54 3.75
N GLN A 136 -2.83 -3.25 3.88
CA GLN A 136 -1.58 -2.63 3.42
C GLN A 136 -0.87 -1.94 4.57
N PHE A 137 0.44 -2.06 4.56
CA PHE A 137 1.36 -1.28 5.36
C PHE A 137 2.35 -0.60 4.42
N ASP A 138 2.45 0.72 4.53
CA ASP A 138 3.40 1.53 3.80
C ASP A 138 4.37 2.19 4.77
N PHE A 139 5.60 2.33 4.32
CA PHE A 139 6.70 2.91 5.04
C PHE A 139 7.43 3.86 4.10
N GLY A 140 7.33 5.15 4.38
CA GLY A 140 7.92 6.24 3.59
C GLY A 140 9.14 6.87 4.26
N ILE A 141 10.08 7.28 3.44
CA ILE A 141 11.22 8.12 3.84
C ILE A 141 11.15 9.39 2.98
N GLU A 142 10.86 10.51 3.62
CA GLU A 142 10.74 11.83 3.00
C GLU A 142 11.62 12.82 3.74
N ASP A 143 12.53 13.47 3.02
CA ASP A 143 13.50 14.45 3.58
C ASP A 143 14.25 13.99 4.85
N GLY A 144 14.45 12.67 4.98
CA GLY A 144 15.10 12.04 6.15
C GLY A 144 14.16 11.76 7.32
N GLU A 145 12.89 12.07 7.20
CA GLU A 145 11.83 11.72 8.14
C GLU A 145 11.15 10.43 7.71
N LEU A 146 10.63 9.72 8.68
CA LEU A 146 9.97 8.43 8.55
C LEU A 146 8.49 8.59 8.83
N HIS A 147 7.65 8.13 7.90
CA HIS A 147 6.22 8.01 8.15
C HIS A 147 5.71 6.62 7.76
N TYR A 148 4.54 6.27 8.27
CA TYR A 148 3.91 4.99 8.03
C TYR A 148 2.45 5.21 7.67
N MET A 149 1.92 4.37 6.79
CA MET A 149 0.49 4.28 6.55
C MET A 149 0.02 2.84 6.82
N PHE A 150 -1.08 2.73 7.55
CA PHE A 150 -1.82 1.47 7.72
C PHE A 150 -3.15 1.60 6.99
N GLY A 151 -3.39 0.75 6.03
CA GLY A 151 -4.54 0.91 5.17
C GLY A 151 -5.12 -0.40 4.64
N ILE A 152 -6.01 -0.22 3.69
CA ILE A 152 -6.62 -1.28 2.91
C ILE A 152 -6.32 -0.98 1.45
N HIS A 153 -5.77 -1.98 0.77
CA HIS A 153 -5.53 -2.00 -0.67
C HIS A 153 -6.75 -2.58 -1.40
N PHE A 154 -7.06 -2.03 -2.55
CA PHE A 154 -8.04 -2.51 -3.51
C PHE A 154 -7.40 -2.49 -4.88
N GLY A 155 -7.48 -3.58 -5.61
CA GLY A 155 -7.00 -3.66 -6.98
C GLY A 155 -8.03 -4.24 -7.92
N ILE A 156 -7.89 -3.87 -9.19
CA ILE A 156 -8.68 -4.37 -10.31
C ILE A 156 -7.71 -4.78 -11.40
N ASP A 157 -7.79 -6.04 -11.79
CA ASP A 157 -7.06 -6.59 -12.92
C ASP A 157 -7.71 -6.24 -14.25
N ILE A 158 -6.91 -5.76 -15.23
CA ILE A 158 -7.37 -5.28 -16.53
C ILE A 158 -6.53 -5.80 -17.70
#